data_c9e20e3bd4eb335bb6aff3b4a75b4622
#
_entry.id   c9e20e3bd4eb335bb6aff3b4a75b4622
#
_cell.length_a   1.000
_cell.length_b   1.000
_cell.length_c   1.000
_cell.angle_alpha   90.00
_cell.angle_beta   90.00
_cell.angle_gamma   90.00
#
_symmetry.space_group_name_H-M   'P 1'
#
loop_
_entity.id
_entity.type
_entity.pdbx_description
1 polymer ?
#
loop_
_entity_poly.entity_id
_entity_poly.type
_entity_poly.pdbx_seq_one_letter_code
_entity_poly.pdbx_strand_id
1 'polypeptide(L)'
;MNKFMKAAVAQARFGMTNGHGGPFGAAVVKDDEIISCSHNQVLSTNDPTMHAEIAVIREACSKLGRFDLGDCEIYSTCMPCPMCLSAIIWAKIPKLYYGALDVDAAQAGFDDEYIYDYIRKGSKDETKLSTRIIDTEECRVLFDDWMKKDDRMMY
;
A
#
# COMPACT_ATOMS: atom_id res chain seq x y z
N MET A 1 -0.64 22.86 9.93
CA MET A 1 -0.73 21.45 9.43
C MET A 1 -1.19 21.50 7.98
N ASN A 2 -0.51 20.76 7.11
CA ASN A 2 -0.91 20.60 5.70
C ASN A 2 -2.36 20.11 5.60
N LYS A 3 -3.17 20.67 4.67
CA LYS A 3 -4.61 20.37 4.56
C LYS A 3 -4.90 18.90 4.23
N PHE A 4 -4.06 18.25 3.43
CA PHE A 4 -4.20 16.86 3.03
C PHE A 4 -3.82 15.90 4.17
N MET A 5 -2.73 16.20 4.88
CA MET A 5 -2.35 15.45 6.08
C MET A 5 -3.42 15.58 7.17
N LYS A 6 -4.05 16.76 7.30
CA LYS A 6 -5.17 16.95 8.23
C LYS A 6 -6.36 16.03 7.90
N ALA A 7 -6.68 15.87 6.62
CA ALA A 7 -7.73 14.96 6.18
C ALA A 7 -7.37 13.49 6.48
N ALA A 8 -6.14 13.08 6.18
CA ALA A 8 -5.65 11.74 6.49
C ALA A 8 -5.70 11.43 8.00
N VAL A 9 -5.28 12.40 8.85
CA VAL A 9 -5.38 12.27 10.32
C VAL A 9 -6.83 12.14 10.79
N ALA A 10 -7.76 12.89 10.19
CA ALA A 10 -9.18 12.79 10.52
C ALA A 10 -9.73 11.39 10.19
N GLN A 11 -9.35 10.83 9.04
CA GLN A 11 -9.70 9.47 8.65
C GLN A 11 -9.09 8.43 9.58
N ALA A 12 -7.83 8.57 9.96
CA ALA A 12 -7.19 7.67 10.93
C ALA A 12 -7.96 7.63 12.27
N ARG A 13 -8.34 8.81 12.79
CA ARG A 13 -9.16 8.92 14.01
C ARG A 13 -10.52 8.27 13.86
N PHE A 14 -11.20 8.52 12.75
CA PHE A 14 -12.50 7.91 12.46
C PHE A 14 -12.40 6.39 12.44
N GLY A 15 -11.46 5.82 11.68
CA GLY A 15 -11.28 4.37 11.56
C GLY A 15 -10.96 3.72 12.90
N MET A 16 -10.00 4.29 13.64
CA MET A 16 -9.60 3.80 14.97
C MET A 16 -10.79 3.85 15.97
N THR A 17 -11.53 4.96 16.03
CA THR A 17 -12.64 5.14 16.97
C THR A 17 -13.80 4.18 16.68
N ASN A 18 -14.02 3.83 15.41
CA ASN A 18 -15.07 2.90 14.99
C ASN A 18 -14.60 1.44 14.95
N GLY A 19 -13.40 1.11 15.38
CA GLY A 19 -12.89 -0.26 15.42
C GLY A 19 -12.61 -0.85 14.04
N HIS A 20 -12.39 -0.03 13.01
CA HIS A 20 -12.13 -0.51 11.65
C HIS A 20 -10.71 -1.04 11.48
N GLY A 21 -9.76 -0.57 12.30
CA GLY A 21 -8.36 -0.98 12.25
C GLY A 21 -7.45 -0.07 13.07
N GLY A 22 -6.15 -0.12 12.79
CA GLY A 22 -5.13 0.69 13.45
C GLY A 22 -5.24 2.20 13.16
N PRO A 23 -4.43 3.04 13.83
CA PRO A 23 -4.51 4.50 13.78
C PRO A 23 -3.84 5.09 12.53
N PHE A 24 -4.14 4.55 11.37
CA PHE A 24 -3.52 4.92 10.09
C PHE A 24 -4.55 5.49 9.13
N GLY A 25 -4.17 6.57 8.44
CA GLY A 25 -4.97 7.22 7.43
C GLY A 25 -4.10 7.71 6.28
N ALA A 26 -4.69 7.80 5.10
CA ALA A 26 -4.00 8.27 3.91
C ALA A 26 -4.92 9.09 3.00
N ALA A 27 -4.31 9.86 2.09
CA ALA A 27 -5.02 10.58 1.04
C ALA A 27 -4.19 10.57 -0.26
N VAL A 28 -4.85 10.33 -1.39
CA VAL A 28 -4.29 10.57 -2.72
C VAL A 28 -4.80 11.90 -3.23
N VAL A 29 -3.87 12.72 -3.73
CA VAL A 29 -4.10 14.09 -4.16
C VAL A 29 -3.64 14.26 -5.60
N LYS A 30 -4.40 15.00 -6.39
CA LYS A 30 -4.05 15.44 -7.73
C LYS A 30 -4.48 16.89 -7.91
N ASP A 31 -3.60 17.71 -8.49
CA ASP A 31 -3.88 19.12 -8.79
C ASP A 31 -4.45 19.90 -7.60
N ASP A 32 -3.87 19.70 -6.41
CA ASP A 32 -4.30 20.30 -5.12
C ASP A 32 -5.70 19.88 -4.63
N GLU A 33 -6.29 18.81 -5.21
CA GLU A 33 -7.57 18.24 -4.83
C GLU A 33 -7.42 16.80 -4.28
N ILE A 34 -8.19 16.46 -3.26
CA ILE A 34 -8.25 15.11 -2.70
C ILE A 34 -9.08 14.22 -3.63
N ILE A 35 -8.43 13.23 -4.27
CA ILE A 35 -9.11 12.21 -5.08
C ILE A 35 -9.72 11.13 -4.19
N SER A 36 -8.94 10.66 -3.20
CA SER A 36 -9.40 9.68 -2.22
C SER A 36 -8.79 9.96 -0.86
N CYS A 37 -9.51 9.61 0.20
CA CYS A 37 -9.05 9.75 1.56
C CYS A 37 -9.69 8.65 2.42
N SER A 38 -8.88 7.83 3.06
CA SER A 38 -9.36 6.65 3.79
C SER A 38 -8.46 6.33 4.99
N HIS A 39 -8.80 5.25 5.68
CA HIS A 39 -8.12 4.78 6.89
C HIS A 39 -7.85 3.28 6.79
N ASN A 40 -7.12 2.75 7.76
CA ASN A 40 -6.90 1.31 7.91
C ASN A 40 -8.23 0.59 8.19
N GLN A 41 -8.54 -0.44 7.39
CA GLN A 41 -9.79 -1.19 7.43
C GLN A 41 -9.59 -2.70 7.64
N VAL A 42 -8.43 -3.09 8.14
CA VAL A 42 -8.06 -4.50 8.35
C VAL A 42 -9.12 -5.25 9.16
N LEU A 43 -9.61 -4.68 10.25
CA LEU A 43 -10.56 -5.35 11.13
C LEU A 43 -11.98 -5.34 10.55
N SER A 44 -12.42 -4.24 9.95
CA SER A 44 -13.77 -4.10 9.39
C SER A 44 -13.99 -4.94 8.13
N THR A 45 -12.93 -5.18 7.35
CA THR A 45 -12.99 -5.97 6.11
C THR A 45 -12.49 -7.38 6.27
N ASN A 46 -11.86 -7.71 7.41
CA ASN A 46 -11.16 -8.97 7.64
C ASN A 46 -10.10 -9.25 6.55
N ASP A 47 -9.44 -8.19 6.08
CA ASP A 47 -8.41 -8.22 5.05
C ASP A 47 -7.10 -7.62 5.61
N PRO A 48 -6.05 -8.45 5.85
CA PRO A 48 -4.80 -7.98 6.43
C PRO A 48 -4.04 -7.00 5.51
N THR A 49 -4.40 -6.92 4.24
CA THR A 49 -3.78 -5.99 3.28
C THR A 49 -4.47 -4.63 3.22
N MET A 50 -5.66 -4.47 3.82
CA MET A 50 -6.47 -3.25 3.71
C MET A 50 -5.95 -2.12 4.62
N HIS A 51 -4.67 -1.77 4.43
CA HIS A 51 -4.05 -0.59 5.01
C HIS A 51 -4.61 0.70 4.38
N ALA A 52 -4.43 1.84 5.03
CA ALA A 52 -4.95 3.12 4.56
C ALA A 52 -4.45 3.49 3.16
N GLU A 53 -3.17 3.25 2.88
CA GLU A 53 -2.55 3.52 1.59
C GLU A 53 -3.12 2.63 0.49
N ILE A 54 -3.33 1.34 0.78
CA ILE A 54 -3.96 0.41 -0.17
C ILE A 54 -5.39 0.86 -0.48
N ALA A 55 -6.16 1.24 0.55
CA ALA A 55 -7.52 1.72 0.39
C ALA A 55 -7.58 2.95 -0.54
N VAL A 56 -6.76 3.98 -0.29
CA VAL A 56 -6.79 5.20 -1.11
C VAL A 56 -6.27 4.99 -2.53
N ILE A 57 -5.29 4.12 -2.75
CA ILE A 57 -4.80 3.78 -4.09
C ILE A 57 -5.94 3.11 -4.88
N ARG A 58 -6.61 2.11 -4.31
CA ARG A 58 -7.74 1.41 -4.94
C ARG A 58 -8.88 2.37 -5.27
N GLU A 59 -9.26 3.23 -4.33
CA GLU A 59 -10.30 4.23 -4.53
C GLU A 59 -9.92 5.24 -5.61
N ALA A 60 -8.67 5.75 -5.61
CA ALA A 60 -8.20 6.69 -6.62
C ALA A 60 -8.17 6.06 -8.02
N CYS A 61 -7.67 4.83 -8.16
CA CYS A 61 -7.71 4.09 -9.42
C CYS A 61 -9.13 3.92 -9.94
N SER A 62 -10.07 3.54 -9.06
CA SER A 62 -11.48 3.38 -9.41
C SER A 62 -12.11 4.71 -9.87
N LYS A 63 -11.90 5.80 -9.12
CA LYS A 63 -12.44 7.13 -9.43
C LYS A 63 -11.88 7.71 -10.73
N LEU A 64 -10.59 7.50 -10.98
CA LEU A 64 -9.90 8.03 -12.17
C LEU A 64 -9.99 7.08 -13.38
N GLY A 65 -10.51 5.85 -13.20
CA GLY A 65 -10.65 4.86 -14.26
C GLY A 65 -9.32 4.37 -14.85
N ARG A 66 -8.25 4.37 -14.04
CA ARG A 66 -6.90 4.00 -14.48
C ARG A 66 -6.06 3.46 -13.33
N PHE A 67 -5.04 2.65 -13.63
CA PHE A 67 -4.09 2.10 -12.65
C PHE A 67 -2.83 2.97 -12.47
N ASP A 68 -2.51 3.82 -13.42
CA ASP A 68 -1.36 4.72 -13.39
C ASP A 68 -1.75 6.04 -12.70
N LEU A 69 -1.14 6.31 -11.55
CA LEU A 69 -1.34 7.51 -10.74
C LEU A 69 -0.09 8.42 -10.76
N GLY A 70 0.68 8.40 -11.87
CA GLY A 70 1.94 9.13 -12.01
C GLY A 70 1.83 10.65 -11.93
N ASP A 71 0.64 11.21 -11.98
CA ASP A 71 0.33 12.63 -11.78
C ASP A 71 -0.28 12.94 -10.41
N CYS A 72 -0.27 11.96 -9.48
CA CYS A 72 -0.80 12.11 -8.13
C CYS A 72 0.32 12.19 -7.08
N GLU A 73 -0.06 12.60 -5.88
CA GLU A 73 0.75 12.58 -4.67
C GLU A 73 0.01 11.79 -3.59
N ILE A 74 0.74 11.14 -2.68
CA ILE A 74 0.13 10.44 -1.55
C ILE A 74 0.62 11.02 -0.22
N TYR A 75 -0.31 11.19 0.71
CA TYR A 75 -0.10 11.60 2.09
C TYR A 75 -0.47 10.45 3.00
N SER A 76 0.44 9.99 3.86
CA SER A 76 0.21 8.95 4.86
C SER A 76 0.51 9.46 6.25
N THR A 77 -0.30 9.11 7.23
CA THR A 77 -0.08 9.53 8.63
C THR A 77 1.17 8.93 9.26
N CYS A 78 1.67 7.82 8.71
CA CYS A 78 2.89 7.15 9.13
C CYS A 78 3.73 6.74 7.92
N MET A 79 5.03 6.49 8.13
CA MET A 79 5.89 5.84 7.12
C MET A 79 5.21 4.54 6.65
N PRO A 80 4.98 4.38 5.33
CA PRO A 80 4.35 3.17 4.80
C PRO A 80 5.19 1.91 5.04
N CYS A 81 4.53 0.82 5.43
CA CYS A 81 5.16 -0.49 5.52
C CYS A 81 5.64 -0.99 4.15
N PRO A 82 6.47 -2.06 4.08
CA PRO A 82 6.99 -2.57 2.81
C PRO A 82 5.91 -2.89 1.76
N MET A 83 4.76 -3.43 2.19
CA MET A 83 3.62 -3.71 1.29
C MET A 83 3.07 -2.43 0.67
N CYS A 84 2.79 -1.42 1.51
CA CYS A 84 2.23 -0.13 1.06
C CYS A 84 3.23 0.65 0.21
N LEU A 85 4.51 0.66 0.59
CA LEU A 85 5.56 1.30 -0.20
C LEU A 85 5.66 0.69 -1.60
N SER A 86 5.61 -0.65 -1.70
CA SER A 86 5.59 -1.35 -2.98
C SER A 86 4.34 -1.00 -3.81
N ALA A 87 3.16 -0.91 -3.17
CA ALA A 87 1.93 -0.52 -3.84
C ALA A 87 1.97 0.92 -4.40
N ILE A 88 2.56 1.86 -3.65
CA ILE A 88 2.77 3.25 -4.09
C ILE A 88 3.65 3.28 -5.35
N ILE A 89 4.74 2.49 -5.37
CA ILE A 89 5.65 2.38 -6.51
C ILE A 89 4.94 1.73 -7.72
N TRP A 90 4.18 0.65 -7.50
CA TRP A 90 3.39 0.01 -8.56
C TRP A 90 2.32 0.95 -9.15
N ALA A 91 1.71 1.78 -8.33
CA ALA A 91 0.77 2.81 -8.78
C ALA A 91 1.47 4.00 -9.48
N LYS A 92 2.81 4.00 -9.55
CA LYS A 92 3.66 5.04 -10.14
C LYS A 92 3.52 6.42 -9.49
N ILE A 93 3.04 6.50 -8.27
CA ILE A 93 2.92 7.76 -7.53
C ILE A 93 4.33 8.30 -7.22
N PRO A 94 4.71 9.48 -7.74
CA PRO A 94 6.09 9.98 -7.65
C PRO A 94 6.43 10.69 -6.35
N LYS A 95 5.42 11.04 -5.53
CA LYS A 95 5.63 11.82 -4.30
C LYS A 95 4.85 11.23 -3.14
N LEU A 96 5.58 10.90 -2.07
CA LEU A 96 5.06 10.43 -0.80
C LEU A 96 5.41 11.43 0.30
N TYR A 97 4.40 11.83 1.05
CA TYR A 97 4.55 12.63 2.27
C TYR A 97 4.02 11.81 3.45
N TYR A 98 4.79 11.68 4.51
CA TYR A 98 4.36 10.96 5.71
C TYR A 98 4.65 11.76 6.98
N GLY A 99 3.92 11.44 8.06
CA GLY A 99 3.98 12.15 9.33
C GLY A 99 4.85 11.43 10.37
N ALA A 100 4.31 10.38 10.98
CA ALA A 100 5.00 9.57 11.98
C ALA A 100 6.04 8.65 11.36
N LEU A 101 7.00 8.22 12.15
CA LEU A 101 8.04 7.27 11.73
C LEU A 101 7.62 5.83 12.02
N ASP A 102 8.34 4.88 11.43
CA ASP A 102 8.22 3.45 11.69
C ASP A 102 8.38 3.10 13.18
N VAL A 103 9.33 3.75 13.86
CA VAL A 103 9.54 3.58 15.31
C VAL A 103 8.32 3.98 16.16
N ASP A 104 7.54 4.97 15.73
CA ASP A 104 6.31 5.37 16.40
C ASP A 104 5.23 4.29 16.26
N ALA A 105 5.12 3.70 15.06
CA ALA A 105 4.22 2.58 14.80
C ALA A 105 4.63 1.33 15.59
N ALA A 106 5.92 1.00 15.64
CA ALA A 106 6.45 -0.12 16.40
C ALA A 106 6.15 0.01 17.90
N GLN A 107 6.30 1.21 18.49
CA GLN A 107 5.93 1.47 19.90
C GLN A 107 4.44 1.28 20.17
N ALA A 108 3.60 1.50 19.16
CA ALA A 108 2.16 1.26 19.25
C ALA A 108 1.76 -0.20 18.97
N GLY A 109 2.71 -1.11 18.72
CA GLY A 109 2.48 -2.53 18.47
C GLY A 109 2.37 -2.91 17.00
N PHE A 110 2.70 -2.00 16.07
CA PHE A 110 2.67 -2.22 14.61
C PHE A 110 4.09 -2.26 14.03
N ASP A 111 4.91 -3.16 14.57
CA ASP A 111 6.30 -3.35 14.12
C ASP A 111 6.36 -4.13 12.81
N ASP A 112 6.90 -3.50 11.76
CA ASP A 112 7.11 -4.08 10.43
C ASP A 112 8.59 -4.25 10.04
N GLU A 113 9.53 -3.95 10.96
CA GLU A 113 10.97 -4.07 10.73
C GLU A 113 11.36 -5.50 10.31
N TYR A 114 10.67 -6.51 10.85
CA TYR A 114 10.91 -7.92 10.48
C TYR A 114 10.65 -8.20 8.99
N ILE A 115 9.74 -7.46 8.34
CA ILE A 115 9.46 -7.60 6.90
C ILE A 115 10.59 -6.95 6.11
N TYR A 116 11.02 -5.75 6.49
CA TYR A 116 12.19 -5.08 5.90
C TYR A 116 13.43 -5.96 6.00
N ASP A 117 13.68 -6.54 7.16
CA ASP A 117 14.80 -7.45 7.40
C ASP A 117 14.73 -8.71 6.54
N TYR A 118 13.56 -9.31 6.43
CA TYR A 118 13.35 -10.49 5.59
C TYR A 118 13.70 -10.18 4.12
N ILE A 119 13.21 -9.06 3.58
CA ILE A 119 13.49 -8.63 2.20
C ILE A 119 14.98 -8.31 2.03
N ARG A 120 15.57 -7.55 2.96
CA ARG A 120 16.99 -7.14 2.93
C ARG A 120 17.94 -8.35 2.95
N LYS A 121 17.57 -9.39 3.66
CA LYS A 121 18.32 -10.67 3.72
C LYS A 121 18.04 -11.63 2.55
N GLY A 122 17.39 -11.13 1.49
CA GLY A 122 17.13 -11.88 0.26
C GLY A 122 15.99 -12.87 0.34
N SER A 123 15.06 -12.68 1.27
CA SER A 123 13.83 -13.47 1.44
C SER A 123 14.08 -14.96 1.68
N LYS A 124 15.12 -15.28 2.47
CA LYS A 124 15.58 -16.66 2.71
C LYS A 124 15.38 -17.17 4.14
N ASP A 125 14.80 -16.37 5.01
CA ASP A 125 14.55 -16.76 6.40
C ASP A 125 13.31 -17.65 6.49
N GLU A 126 13.51 -18.96 6.48
CA GLU A 126 12.43 -19.96 6.56
C GLU A 126 11.67 -19.94 7.88
N THR A 127 12.17 -19.28 8.91
CA THR A 127 11.44 -19.12 10.18
C THR A 127 10.30 -18.09 10.04
N LYS A 128 10.39 -17.21 9.05
CA LYS A 128 9.35 -16.20 8.74
C LYS A 128 8.40 -16.67 7.66
N LEU A 129 8.94 -17.20 6.57
CA LEU A 129 8.16 -17.72 5.46
C LEU A 129 8.94 -18.85 4.78
N SER A 130 8.41 -20.07 4.85
CA SER A 130 8.99 -21.19 4.12
C SER A 130 8.57 -21.13 2.65
N THR A 131 9.55 -21.10 1.76
CA THR A 131 9.34 -21.00 0.31
C THR A 131 9.90 -22.23 -0.40
N ARG A 132 9.20 -22.69 -1.45
CA ARG A 132 9.64 -23.80 -2.31
C ARG A 132 9.33 -23.45 -3.77
N ILE A 133 10.23 -23.80 -4.66
CA ILE A 133 10.03 -23.69 -6.10
C ILE A 133 9.39 -25.00 -6.57
N ILE A 134 8.24 -24.91 -7.22
CA ILE A 134 7.51 -26.05 -7.80
C ILE A 134 6.97 -25.66 -9.18
N ASP A 135 6.78 -26.65 -10.05
CA ASP A 135 6.09 -26.55 -11.35
C ASP A 135 6.58 -25.37 -12.23
N THR A 136 7.91 -25.19 -12.24
CA THR A 136 8.54 -24.03 -12.89
C THR A 136 8.26 -23.95 -14.38
N GLU A 137 8.29 -25.08 -15.09
CA GLU A 137 8.14 -25.11 -16.55
C GLU A 137 6.69 -24.72 -16.93
N GLU A 138 5.70 -25.27 -16.25
CA GLU A 138 4.27 -24.93 -16.47
C GLU A 138 4.00 -23.46 -16.18
N CYS A 139 4.62 -22.92 -15.12
CA CYS A 139 4.46 -21.50 -14.78
C CYS A 139 5.14 -20.57 -15.79
N ARG A 140 6.25 -20.98 -16.41
CA ARG A 140 6.94 -20.21 -17.45
C ARG A 140 6.10 -20.08 -18.71
N VAL A 141 5.35 -21.11 -19.08
CA VAL A 141 4.46 -21.10 -20.26
C VAL A 141 3.48 -19.92 -20.20
N LEU A 142 3.02 -19.51 -19.02
CA LEU A 142 2.13 -18.34 -18.88
C LEU A 142 2.78 -17.04 -19.37
N PHE A 143 4.08 -16.87 -19.16
CA PHE A 143 4.82 -15.70 -19.65
C PHE A 143 5.04 -15.78 -21.16
N ASP A 144 5.29 -16.97 -21.70
CA ASP A 144 5.41 -17.18 -23.15
C ASP A 144 4.07 -16.90 -23.86
N ASP A 145 2.97 -17.31 -23.27
CA ASP A 145 1.63 -17.04 -23.80
C ASP A 145 1.26 -15.56 -23.68
N TRP A 146 1.64 -14.90 -22.56
CA TRP A 146 1.50 -13.46 -22.44
C TRP A 146 2.28 -12.71 -23.54
N MET A 147 3.53 -13.10 -23.81
CA MET A 147 4.35 -12.48 -24.86
C MET A 147 3.75 -12.62 -26.25
N LYS A 148 3.01 -13.69 -26.53
CA LYS A 148 2.32 -13.93 -27.81
C LYS A 148 1.00 -13.16 -27.94
N LYS A 149 0.47 -12.61 -26.84
CA LYS A 149 -0.81 -11.90 -26.81
C LYS A 149 -0.67 -10.53 -27.50
N ASP A 150 -1.38 -10.30 -28.60
CA ASP A 150 -1.27 -9.08 -29.41
C ASP A 150 -1.84 -7.84 -28.69
N ASP A 151 -2.88 -8.02 -27.86
CA ASP A 151 -3.58 -6.97 -27.12
C ASP A 151 -3.07 -6.80 -25.67
N ARG A 152 -1.86 -7.29 -25.35
CA ARG A 152 -1.29 -7.15 -24.02
C ARG A 152 -1.04 -5.67 -23.66
N MET A 153 -1.48 -5.31 -22.47
CA MET A 153 -1.21 -3.99 -21.89
C MET A 153 -0.18 -4.13 -20.78
N MET A 154 0.88 -3.32 -20.83
CA MET A 154 1.88 -3.25 -19.77
C MET A 154 1.41 -2.30 -18.66
N TYR A 155 1.71 -2.62 -17.42
CA TYR A 155 1.33 -1.83 -16.24
C TYR A 155 2.48 -1.77 -15.22
#